data_db0854834ea6536b0cfbe5e565a561c5
#
_entry.id   db0854834ea6536b0cfbe5e565a561c5
#
_cell.length_a   1.000
_cell.length_b   1.000
_cell.length_c   1.000
_cell.angle_alpha   90.00
_cell.angle_beta   90.00
_cell.angle_gamma   90.00
#
_symmetry.space_group_name_H-M   'P 1'
#
loop_
_entity.id
_entity.type
_entity.pdbx_description
1 polymer ?
#
loop_
_entity_poly.entity_id
_entity_poly.type
_entity_poly.pdbx_seq_one_letter_code
_entity_poly.pdbx_strand_id
1 'polypeptide(L)'
;FTTYAKAAAEAANLKAFNKTLTAVPALIGLDKNGRGVWKLYDAYSAEASLNTNDVYQVASKNKSSKYLLSVNIGSSRFLVDVKEAGANPQFEPLNRAEGVSVNNEKRYRGRIEVGTYGRSGVTPVNVVNLEEYIRGSVPLEMSHSWNISALKAQAVCARSFGAAVSGFGSDGDIIKGYKLTDTISHQSYGGMKAEEKETDKACKDTENEFVTYKNKVVKTTYFSTSGGYTESSENVWGGKKPWLRSVPDPYENKPEKKPWTIGYTRAELQNMLRGYAAKKGVSLGSIEKLTITNRSKSGRALSLLVKGSRGRLVLNKQEIRKAFNLYSTKINIYSASDSVRSLSLDGGKVKGDFIFSGSGYGHGVGLSQSGARGMAEAGYGYKRIIMYYFTGVEVH
;
A
#
# COMPACT_ATOMS: atom_id res chain seq x y z
N PHE A 1 -36.81 -8.12 -18.33
CA PHE A 1 -37.79 -7.75 -17.28
C PHE A 1 -37.47 -6.35 -16.74
N THR A 2 -38.51 -5.60 -16.44
CA THR A 2 -38.40 -4.21 -15.94
C THR A 2 -38.43 -4.12 -14.40
N THR A 3 -38.64 -5.22 -13.70
CA THR A 3 -38.58 -5.26 -12.22
C THR A 3 -38.04 -6.62 -11.77
N TYR A 4 -37.34 -6.60 -10.59
CA TYR A 4 -36.91 -7.85 -9.93
C TYR A 4 -38.06 -8.83 -9.70
N ALA A 5 -39.20 -8.34 -9.22
CA ALA A 5 -40.34 -9.17 -8.91
C ALA A 5 -40.84 -9.98 -10.12
N LYS A 6 -40.91 -9.35 -11.32
CA LYS A 6 -41.29 -10.04 -12.57
C LYS A 6 -40.23 -11.07 -12.98
N ALA A 7 -38.95 -10.75 -12.87
CA ALA A 7 -37.87 -11.68 -13.17
C ALA A 7 -37.82 -12.86 -12.19
N ALA A 8 -38.06 -12.62 -10.91
CA ALA A 8 -38.11 -13.66 -9.88
C ALA A 8 -39.32 -14.60 -10.04
N ALA A 9 -40.48 -14.04 -10.40
CA ALA A 9 -41.67 -14.84 -10.69
C ALA A 9 -41.44 -15.78 -11.89
N GLU A 10 -40.84 -15.26 -12.97
CA GLU A 10 -40.50 -16.08 -14.13
C GLU A 10 -39.42 -17.13 -13.83
N ALA A 11 -38.45 -16.82 -13.01
CA ALA A 11 -37.46 -17.79 -12.54
C ALA A 11 -38.12 -18.94 -11.75
N ALA A 12 -39.12 -18.63 -10.91
CA ALA A 12 -39.90 -19.61 -10.19
C ALA A 12 -40.74 -20.50 -11.14
N ASN A 13 -41.36 -19.89 -12.14
CA ASN A 13 -42.13 -20.62 -13.18
C ASN A 13 -41.22 -21.59 -13.95
N LEU A 14 -40.04 -21.13 -14.39
CA LEU A 14 -39.08 -21.97 -15.10
C LEU A 14 -38.58 -23.13 -14.24
N LYS A 15 -38.35 -22.91 -12.95
CA LYS A 15 -37.97 -23.96 -12.01
C LYS A 15 -39.09 -24.96 -11.76
N ALA A 16 -40.33 -24.51 -11.74
CA ALA A 16 -41.50 -25.40 -11.63
C ALA A 16 -41.65 -26.29 -12.87
N PHE A 17 -41.36 -25.74 -14.04
CA PHE A 17 -41.43 -26.46 -15.31
C PHE A 17 -40.27 -27.43 -15.52
N ASN A 18 -39.07 -27.01 -15.14
CA ASN A 18 -37.85 -27.84 -15.21
C ASN A 18 -37.11 -27.80 -13.88
N LYS A 19 -37.20 -28.88 -13.10
CA LYS A 19 -36.61 -29.00 -11.75
C LYS A 19 -35.08 -28.93 -11.74
N THR A 20 -34.40 -29.15 -12.86
CA THR A 20 -32.95 -29.09 -13.00
C THR A 20 -32.47 -27.67 -13.35
N LEU A 21 -33.37 -26.78 -13.78
CA LEU A 21 -33.02 -25.41 -14.12
C LEU A 21 -32.97 -24.54 -12.87
N THR A 22 -31.84 -23.89 -12.65
CA THR A 22 -31.68 -22.92 -11.56
C THR A 22 -31.63 -21.51 -12.14
N ALA A 23 -32.78 -21.02 -12.62
CA ALA A 23 -32.91 -19.68 -13.15
C ALA A 23 -32.82 -18.65 -12.02
N VAL A 24 -31.90 -17.69 -12.13
CA VAL A 24 -31.68 -16.61 -11.15
C VAL A 24 -31.78 -15.26 -11.87
N PRO A 25 -32.53 -14.29 -11.32
CA PRO A 25 -32.59 -12.95 -11.87
C PRO A 25 -31.21 -12.25 -11.74
N ALA A 26 -30.75 -11.62 -12.81
CA ALA A 26 -29.56 -10.79 -12.81
C ALA A 26 -29.90 -9.38 -13.30
N LEU A 27 -29.45 -8.38 -12.54
CA LEU A 27 -29.49 -6.98 -12.96
C LEU A 27 -28.42 -6.75 -14.03
N ILE A 28 -28.82 -6.27 -15.21
CA ILE A 28 -27.91 -6.04 -16.34
C ILE A 28 -27.74 -4.58 -16.69
N GLY A 29 -28.45 -3.68 -16.02
CA GLY A 29 -28.37 -2.23 -16.23
C GLY A 29 -29.61 -1.50 -15.70
N LEU A 30 -29.66 -0.20 -15.98
CA LEU A 30 -30.80 0.65 -15.71
C LEU A 30 -31.40 1.14 -17.04
N ASP A 31 -32.72 1.28 -17.09
CA ASP A 31 -33.40 1.95 -18.21
C ASP A 31 -33.25 3.49 -18.11
N LYS A 32 -33.77 4.20 -19.12
CA LYS A 32 -33.74 5.67 -19.17
C LYS A 32 -34.44 6.37 -18.01
N ASN A 33 -35.22 5.66 -17.22
CA ASN A 33 -35.92 6.16 -16.04
C ASN A 33 -35.26 5.71 -14.73
N GLY A 34 -34.06 5.10 -14.79
CA GLY A 34 -33.33 4.60 -13.62
C GLY A 34 -33.89 3.29 -13.04
N ARG A 35 -34.77 2.57 -13.79
CA ARG A 35 -35.34 1.30 -13.33
C ARG A 35 -34.44 0.15 -13.75
N GLY A 36 -34.29 -0.85 -12.87
CA GLY A 36 -33.45 -2.03 -13.14
C GLY A 36 -33.95 -2.82 -14.35
N VAL A 37 -33.06 -3.15 -15.27
CA VAL A 37 -33.28 -4.10 -16.37
C VAL A 37 -32.71 -5.44 -15.96
N TRP A 38 -33.55 -6.50 -16.01
CA TRP A 38 -33.24 -7.81 -15.48
C TRP A 38 -33.27 -8.88 -16.56
N LYS A 39 -32.32 -9.82 -16.51
CA LYS A 39 -32.29 -11.06 -17.29
C LYS A 39 -32.28 -12.27 -16.37
N LEU A 40 -32.69 -13.42 -16.88
CA LEU A 40 -32.54 -14.69 -16.18
C LEU A 40 -31.28 -15.40 -16.65
N TYR A 41 -30.51 -15.92 -15.69
CA TYR A 41 -29.31 -16.73 -15.91
C TYR A 41 -29.51 -18.12 -15.32
N ASP A 42 -29.01 -19.14 -15.99
CA ASP A 42 -28.93 -20.47 -15.41
C ASP A 42 -27.71 -20.52 -14.47
N ALA A 43 -27.97 -20.73 -13.20
CA ALA A 43 -26.93 -20.73 -12.14
C ALA A 43 -26.30 -22.13 -11.92
N TYR A 44 -26.57 -23.11 -12.77
CA TYR A 44 -26.12 -24.49 -12.58
C TYR A 44 -24.59 -24.71 -12.64
N SER A 45 -23.80 -23.73 -13.03
CA SER A 45 -22.33 -23.83 -13.03
C SER A 45 -21.65 -23.22 -11.79
N ALA A 46 -22.40 -22.88 -10.77
CA ALA A 46 -21.92 -22.18 -9.58
C ALA A 46 -22.14 -22.97 -8.30
N GLU A 47 -21.49 -24.12 -8.16
CA GLU A 47 -21.23 -24.70 -6.84
C GLU A 47 -20.17 -23.86 -6.13
N ALA A 48 -20.60 -22.80 -5.46
CA ALA A 48 -19.88 -22.23 -4.35
C ALA A 48 -20.73 -22.44 -3.11
N SER A 49 -20.21 -23.11 -2.11
CA SER A 49 -20.80 -23.20 -0.79
C SER A 49 -21.02 -21.79 -0.23
N LEU A 50 -22.28 -21.37 -0.23
CA LEU A 50 -22.69 -20.04 0.20
C LEU A 50 -22.78 -20.01 1.71
N ASN A 51 -21.87 -19.32 2.35
CA ASN A 51 -22.03 -18.91 3.74
C ASN A 51 -23.10 -17.80 3.77
N THR A 52 -24.17 -18.01 4.52
CA THR A 52 -25.41 -17.20 4.49
C THR A 52 -25.26 -15.77 5.05
N ASN A 53 -24.07 -15.37 5.50
CA ASN A 53 -23.80 -14.07 6.12
C ASN A 53 -23.01 -13.10 5.24
N ASP A 54 -22.58 -13.48 4.04
CA ASP A 54 -21.77 -12.63 3.18
C ASP A 54 -22.64 -11.80 2.21
N VAL A 55 -22.45 -10.50 2.25
CA VAL A 55 -23.13 -9.55 1.35
C VAL A 55 -22.66 -9.71 -0.11
N TYR A 56 -21.52 -10.36 -0.34
CA TYR A 56 -20.96 -10.57 -1.67
C TYR A 56 -20.36 -11.96 -1.85
N GLN A 57 -20.82 -12.68 -2.85
CA GLN A 57 -20.09 -13.80 -3.42
C GLN A 57 -20.07 -13.71 -4.94
N VAL A 58 -18.90 -13.90 -5.53
CA VAL A 58 -18.77 -14.10 -6.97
C VAL A 58 -19.27 -15.48 -7.29
N ALA A 59 -20.46 -15.58 -7.88
CA ALA A 59 -21.00 -16.82 -8.37
C ALA A 59 -20.33 -17.15 -9.72
N SER A 60 -19.28 -17.94 -9.66
CA SER A 60 -18.55 -18.63 -10.71
C SER A 60 -18.22 -17.91 -12.04
N LYS A 61 -17.06 -18.28 -12.55
CA LYS A 61 -16.56 -17.96 -13.88
C LYS A 61 -17.28 -18.84 -14.91
N ASN A 62 -18.29 -18.34 -15.59
CA ASN A 62 -18.84 -19.03 -16.74
C ASN A 62 -17.75 -19.08 -17.84
N LYS A 63 -17.72 -20.16 -18.65
CA LYS A 63 -16.81 -20.33 -19.80
C LYS A 63 -16.82 -19.16 -20.79
N SER A 64 -17.85 -18.29 -20.75
CA SER A 64 -17.97 -17.07 -21.55
C SER A 64 -17.29 -15.82 -20.97
N SER A 65 -16.46 -15.93 -19.92
CA SER A 65 -15.80 -14.80 -19.23
C SER A 65 -16.74 -13.73 -18.63
N LYS A 66 -17.99 -14.04 -18.38
CA LYS A 66 -18.95 -13.17 -17.69
C LYS A 66 -18.78 -13.32 -16.17
N TYR A 67 -18.81 -12.22 -15.46
CA TYR A 67 -18.76 -12.19 -14.00
C TYR A 67 -20.14 -11.82 -13.46
N LEU A 68 -20.72 -12.71 -12.68
CA LEU A 68 -21.98 -12.49 -11.98
C LEU A 68 -21.68 -12.24 -10.50
N LEU A 69 -22.09 -11.07 -9.99
CA LEU A 69 -22.02 -10.72 -8.60
C LEU A 69 -23.33 -11.10 -7.91
N SER A 70 -23.26 -11.92 -6.86
CA SER A 70 -24.42 -12.23 -6.04
C SER A 70 -24.58 -11.16 -4.96
N VAL A 71 -25.74 -10.54 -4.89
CA VAL A 71 -26.09 -9.53 -3.89
C VAL A 71 -27.25 -10.05 -3.05
N ASN A 72 -27.08 -10.05 -1.72
CA ASN A 72 -28.12 -10.37 -0.77
C ASN A 72 -28.56 -9.10 -0.05
N ILE A 73 -29.86 -8.82 -0.03
CA ILE A 73 -30.46 -7.71 0.72
C ILE A 73 -31.58 -8.30 1.57
N GLY A 74 -31.35 -8.43 2.87
CA GLY A 74 -32.25 -9.16 3.76
C GLY A 74 -32.43 -10.62 3.28
N SER A 75 -33.67 -11.04 3.06
CA SER A 75 -34.00 -12.37 2.53
C SER A 75 -33.95 -12.47 0.99
N SER A 76 -33.73 -11.37 0.30
CA SER A 76 -33.71 -11.32 -1.17
C SER A 76 -32.31 -11.48 -1.72
N ARG A 77 -32.16 -12.37 -2.69
CA ARG A 77 -30.92 -12.61 -3.42
C ARG A 77 -31.09 -12.29 -4.90
N PHE A 78 -30.19 -11.52 -5.46
CA PHE A 78 -30.15 -11.27 -6.91
C PHE A 78 -28.71 -11.26 -7.42
N LEU A 79 -28.57 -11.42 -8.74
CA LEU A 79 -27.30 -11.38 -9.43
C LEU A 79 -27.15 -10.04 -10.16
N VAL A 80 -25.91 -9.55 -10.27
CA VAL A 80 -25.54 -8.41 -11.11
C VAL A 80 -24.54 -8.90 -12.15
N ASP A 81 -24.86 -8.77 -13.44
CA ASP A 81 -23.89 -8.98 -14.50
C ASP A 81 -23.05 -7.73 -14.68
N VAL A 82 -21.87 -7.71 -14.07
CA VAL A 82 -20.97 -6.56 -14.05
C VAL A 82 -20.48 -6.18 -15.44
N LYS A 83 -20.43 -7.13 -16.38
CA LYS A 83 -19.97 -6.87 -17.75
C LYS A 83 -21.09 -6.25 -18.62
N GLU A 84 -22.31 -6.75 -18.53
CA GLU A 84 -23.43 -6.23 -19.31
C GLU A 84 -24.00 -4.93 -18.74
N ALA A 85 -23.83 -4.67 -17.44
CA ALA A 85 -24.30 -3.44 -16.81
C ALA A 85 -23.59 -2.17 -17.33
N GLY A 86 -22.46 -2.30 -17.99
CA GLY A 86 -21.67 -1.17 -18.53
C GLY A 86 -21.08 -0.26 -17.46
N ALA A 87 -21.34 -0.55 -16.18
CA ALA A 87 -20.81 0.17 -15.01
C ALA A 87 -20.63 -0.81 -13.85
N ASN A 88 -19.65 -0.55 -13.01
CA ASN A 88 -19.42 -1.34 -11.80
C ASN A 88 -20.50 -1.02 -10.75
N PRO A 89 -21.06 -2.02 -10.06
CA PRO A 89 -21.97 -1.78 -8.96
C PRO A 89 -21.27 -1.06 -7.82
N GLN A 90 -21.96 -0.11 -7.23
CA GLN A 90 -21.48 0.67 -6.09
C GLN A 90 -22.42 0.47 -4.90
N PHE A 91 -21.83 0.37 -3.71
CA PHE A 91 -22.53 0.13 -2.46
C PHE A 91 -22.20 1.27 -1.49
N GLU A 92 -23.24 2.01 -1.11
CA GLU A 92 -23.15 3.11 -0.15
C GLU A 92 -23.82 2.72 1.16
N PRO A 93 -23.32 3.17 2.31
CA PRO A 93 -23.99 2.92 3.58
C PRO A 93 -25.22 3.80 3.67
N LEU A 94 -26.34 3.26 4.20
CA LEU A 94 -27.54 4.04 4.52
C LEU A 94 -27.23 5.12 5.58
N ASN A 95 -26.38 4.78 6.54
CA ASN A 95 -25.84 5.69 7.52
C ASN A 95 -24.33 5.84 7.32
N ARG A 96 -23.90 7.03 6.92
CA ARG A 96 -22.47 7.33 6.68
C ARG A 96 -21.57 7.09 7.90
N ALA A 97 -22.11 7.22 9.11
CA ALA A 97 -21.37 6.96 10.34
C ALA A 97 -21.01 5.47 10.52
N GLU A 98 -21.76 4.57 9.90
CA GLU A 98 -21.54 3.13 10.01
C GLU A 98 -20.58 2.59 8.94
N GLY A 99 -20.45 3.27 7.80
CA GLY A 99 -19.61 2.83 6.68
C GLY A 99 -20.10 1.55 6.02
N VAL A 100 -19.34 1.08 5.02
CA VAL A 100 -19.58 -0.18 4.30
C VAL A 100 -18.63 -1.26 4.81
N SER A 101 -19.18 -2.42 5.20
CA SER A 101 -18.39 -3.58 5.61
C SER A 101 -17.98 -4.41 4.40
N VAL A 102 -16.73 -4.86 4.37
CA VAL A 102 -16.19 -5.80 3.37
C VAL A 102 -15.65 -7.02 4.10
N ASN A 103 -16.11 -8.22 3.73
CA ASN A 103 -15.76 -9.51 4.33
C ASN A 103 -16.00 -9.58 5.85
N ASN A 104 -16.94 -8.81 6.39
CA ASN A 104 -17.23 -8.68 7.82
C ASN A 104 -16.03 -8.30 8.71
N GLU A 105 -14.89 -7.96 8.13
CA GLU A 105 -13.65 -7.66 8.85
C GLU A 105 -13.27 -6.20 8.83
N LYS A 106 -13.40 -5.58 7.65
CA LYS A 106 -12.98 -4.19 7.41
C LYS A 106 -14.19 -3.33 7.08
N ARG A 107 -14.27 -2.18 7.70
CA ARG A 107 -15.32 -1.18 7.49
C ARG A 107 -14.73 0.10 6.91
N TYR A 108 -15.38 0.64 5.88
CA TYR A 108 -14.87 1.76 5.10
C TYR A 108 -15.87 2.90 5.03
N ARG A 109 -15.38 4.13 5.08
CA ARG A 109 -16.14 5.34 4.73
C ARG A 109 -16.32 5.43 3.21
N GLY A 110 -17.23 6.31 2.78
CA GLY A 110 -17.55 6.47 1.37
C GLY A 110 -18.33 5.28 0.81
N ARG A 111 -18.02 4.85 -0.41
CA ARG A 111 -18.69 3.73 -1.09
C ARG A 111 -17.70 2.68 -1.55
N ILE A 112 -18.18 1.47 -1.71
CA ILE A 112 -17.39 0.38 -2.30
C ILE A 112 -17.90 0.14 -3.71
N GLU A 113 -17.02 0.29 -4.68
CA GLU A 113 -17.22 -0.12 -6.06
C GLU A 113 -16.64 -1.52 -6.25
N VAL A 114 -17.38 -2.39 -6.92
CA VAL A 114 -16.94 -3.76 -7.18
C VAL A 114 -16.75 -3.94 -8.68
N GLY A 115 -15.50 -4.07 -9.10
CA GLY A 115 -15.13 -4.17 -10.50
C GLY A 115 -14.29 -5.38 -10.83
N THR A 116 -14.22 -5.71 -12.12
CA THR A 116 -13.37 -6.77 -12.66
C THR A 116 -12.12 -6.13 -13.28
N TYR A 117 -11.20 -5.70 -12.42
CA TYR A 117 -9.94 -5.09 -12.86
C TYR A 117 -8.84 -6.14 -12.98
N GLY A 118 -8.25 -6.27 -14.17
CA GLY A 118 -7.21 -7.24 -14.43
C GLY A 118 -7.70 -8.56 -15.02
N ARG A 119 -6.87 -9.62 -14.92
CA ARG A 119 -7.10 -10.89 -15.61
C ARG A 119 -7.95 -11.90 -14.85
N SER A 120 -8.14 -11.73 -13.55
CA SER A 120 -8.87 -12.68 -12.72
C SER A 120 -9.44 -12.03 -11.47
N GLY A 121 -10.68 -12.40 -11.13
CA GLY A 121 -11.34 -12.06 -9.88
C GLY A 121 -12.05 -10.71 -9.87
N VAL A 122 -12.68 -10.45 -8.74
CA VAL A 122 -13.40 -9.22 -8.44
C VAL A 122 -12.55 -8.42 -7.48
N THR A 123 -12.46 -7.12 -7.72
CA THR A 123 -11.70 -6.19 -6.89
C THR A 123 -12.65 -5.19 -6.25
N PRO A 124 -12.78 -5.16 -4.93
CA PRO A 124 -13.45 -4.07 -4.25
C PRO A 124 -12.56 -2.81 -4.27
N VAL A 125 -13.12 -1.69 -4.65
CA VAL A 125 -12.45 -0.39 -4.67
C VAL A 125 -13.20 0.56 -3.76
N ASN A 126 -12.53 1.07 -2.74
CA ASN A 126 -13.10 2.09 -1.87
C ASN A 126 -13.01 3.46 -2.55
N VAL A 127 -14.15 4.03 -2.88
CA VAL A 127 -14.28 5.40 -3.39
C VAL A 127 -14.62 6.30 -2.21
N VAL A 128 -13.67 7.08 -1.78
CA VAL A 128 -13.72 7.81 -0.52
C VAL A 128 -13.16 9.22 -0.68
N ASN A 129 -13.67 10.16 0.12
CA ASN A 129 -13.13 11.51 0.21
C ASN A 129 -11.68 11.48 0.73
N LEU A 130 -10.82 12.37 0.24
CA LEU A 130 -9.41 12.41 0.62
C LEU A 130 -9.22 12.60 2.14
N GLU A 131 -10.04 13.42 2.78
CA GLU A 131 -9.97 13.64 4.24
C GLU A 131 -10.37 12.37 5.01
N GLU A 132 -11.38 11.65 4.58
CA GLU A 132 -11.76 10.37 5.15
C GLU A 132 -10.72 9.27 4.89
N TYR A 133 -10.06 9.30 3.72
CA TYR A 133 -8.97 8.38 3.40
C TYR A 133 -7.78 8.55 4.35
N ILE A 134 -7.33 9.79 4.60
CA ILE A 134 -6.17 10.01 5.48
C ILE A 134 -6.47 9.65 6.95
N ARG A 135 -7.71 9.75 7.42
CA ARG A 135 -8.13 9.29 8.75
C ARG A 135 -7.87 7.79 8.95
N GLY A 136 -8.10 6.98 7.92
CA GLY A 136 -7.80 5.55 7.94
C GLY A 136 -6.34 5.19 7.62
N SER A 137 -5.49 6.17 7.24
CA SER A 137 -4.09 5.95 6.87
C SER A 137 -3.11 6.46 7.92
N VAL A 138 -3.28 7.67 8.45
CA VAL A 138 -2.36 8.32 9.40
C VAL A 138 -2.09 7.49 10.65
N PRO A 139 -3.10 6.86 11.30
CA PRO A 139 -2.86 6.05 12.50
C PRO A 139 -2.02 4.80 12.27
N LEU A 140 -1.96 4.30 11.03
CA LEU A 140 -1.13 3.16 10.65
C LEU A 140 0.33 3.56 10.34
N GLU A 141 0.60 4.84 10.20
CA GLU A 141 1.92 5.38 9.91
C GLU A 141 2.61 5.96 11.15
N MET A 142 1.85 6.63 12.04
CA MET A 142 2.35 7.18 13.30
C MET A 142 1.46 6.79 14.47
N SER A 143 2.05 6.47 15.62
CA SER A 143 1.29 6.20 16.85
C SER A 143 0.48 7.43 17.27
N HIS A 144 -0.81 7.23 17.57
CA HIS A 144 -1.72 8.27 18.06
C HIS A 144 -1.22 8.96 19.34
N SER A 145 -0.34 8.32 20.12
CA SER A 145 0.25 8.86 21.34
C SER A 145 1.36 9.90 21.11
N TRP A 146 1.76 10.13 19.85
CA TRP A 146 2.80 11.11 19.57
C TRP A 146 2.29 12.54 19.64
N ASN A 147 3.23 13.49 19.75
CA ASN A 147 2.91 14.91 19.79
C ASN A 147 2.09 15.33 18.57
N ILE A 148 1.04 16.13 18.83
CA ILE A 148 0.07 16.57 17.79
C ILE A 148 0.74 17.24 16.58
N SER A 149 1.87 17.93 16.75
CA SER A 149 2.60 18.56 15.64
C SER A 149 3.21 17.50 14.70
N ALA A 150 3.67 16.36 15.22
CA ALA A 150 4.13 15.24 14.40
C ALA A 150 2.97 14.61 13.62
N LEU A 151 1.83 14.37 14.29
CA LEU A 151 0.63 13.82 13.65
C LEU A 151 0.08 14.76 12.57
N LYS A 152 0.07 16.07 12.80
CA LYS A 152 -0.31 17.09 11.79
C LYS A 152 0.65 17.08 10.59
N ALA A 153 1.95 16.98 10.81
CA ALA A 153 2.94 16.87 9.73
C ALA A 153 2.69 15.62 8.89
N GLN A 154 2.41 14.48 9.53
CA GLN A 154 2.08 13.24 8.83
C GLN A 154 0.77 13.36 8.05
N ALA A 155 -0.27 13.98 8.62
CA ALA A 155 -1.57 14.16 7.96
C ALA A 155 -1.44 14.99 6.67
N VAL A 156 -0.72 16.13 6.72
CA VAL A 156 -0.47 16.98 5.54
C VAL A 156 0.37 16.23 4.49
N CYS A 157 1.37 15.46 4.93
CA CYS A 157 2.17 14.63 4.02
C CYS A 157 1.32 13.51 3.39
N ALA A 158 0.52 12.79 4.17
CA ALA A 158 -0.34 11.72 3.64
C ALA A 158 -1.37 12.25 2.64
N ARG A 159 -1.97 13.41 2.92
CA ARG A 159 -2.90 14.12 2.02
C ARG A 159 -2.22 14.50 0.71
N SER A 160 -1.05 15.12 0.78
CA SER A 160 -0.29 15.55 -0.40
C SER A 160 0.18 14.36 -1.24
N PHE A 161 0.57 13.25 -0.60
CA PHE A 161 0.88 12.00 -1.29
C PHE A 161 -0.35 11.45 -2.01
N GLY A 162 -1.47 11.33 -1.31
CA GLY A 162 -2.73 10.84 -1.86
C GLY A 162 -3.18 11.66 -3.06
N ALA A 163 -3.21 12.99 -2.93
CA ALA A 163 -3.58 13.92 -4.00
C ALA A 163 -2.63 13.81 -5.21
N ALA A 164 -1.31 13.82 -4.98
CA ALA A 164 -0.32 13.77 -6.06
C ALA A 164 -0.30 12.43 -6.82
N VAL A 165 -0.58 11.29 -6.14
CA VAL A 165 -0.61 9.96 -6.76
C VAL A 165 -1.94 9.69 -7.44
N SER A 166 -3.05 10.16 -6.87
CA SER A 166 -4.37 10.01 -7.48
C SER A 166 -4.56 10.90 -8.70
N GLY A 167 -3.66 11.88 -8.95
CA GLY A 167 -3.85 12.85 -10.01
C GLY A 167 -5.08 13.71 -9.75
N PHE A 168 -5.13 14.35 -8.59
CA PHE A 168 -6.25 15.19 -8.14
C PHE A 168 -6.75 16.07 -9.29
N GLY A 169 -8.00 15.85 -9.75
CA GLY A 169 -8.58 16.55 -10.90
C GLY A 169 -8.19 16.00 -12.29
N SER A 170 -7.41 14.92 -12.40
CA SER A 170 -7.14 14.20 -13.65
C SER A 170 -7.85 12.86 -13.69
N ASP A 171 -8.30 12.45 -14.88
CA ASP A 171 -8.86 11.12 -15.17
C ASP A 171 -7.76 10.03 -15.10
N GLY A 172 -7.10 9.88 -13.97
CA GLY A 172 -5.97 8.97 -13.81
C GLY A 172 -6.20 7.59 -14.41
N ASP A 173 -5.21 6.75 -14.33
CA ASP A 173 -5.09 5.44 -15.00
C ASP A 173 -6.35 4.56 -14.83
N ILE A 174 -7.34 4.77 -15.70
CA ILE A 174 -8.66 4.09 -15.72
C ILE A 174 -8.50 2.57 -15.93
N ILE A 175 -7.35 2.14 -16.46
CA ILE A 175 -7.08 0.73 -16.81
C ILE A 175 -7.11 -0.20 -15.59
N LYS A 176 -6.76 0.30 -14.39
CA LYS A 176 -6.75 -0.48 -13.15
C LYS A 176 -7.98 -0.28 -12.26
N GLY A 177 -8.83 0.71 -12.58
CA GLY A 177 -10.02 1.04 -11.80
C GLY A 177 -9.77 1.59 -10.40
N TYR A 178 -8.51 1.66 -9.94
CA TYR A 178 -8.11 2.25 -8.67
C TYR A 178 -6.77 3.00 -8.81
N LYS A 179 -6.56 4.00 -7.98
CA LYS A 179 -5.38 4.88 -8.01
C LYS A 179 -4.36 4.53 -6.94
N LEU A 180 -4.82 4.01 -5.81
CA LEU A 180 -4.02 3.65 -4.65
C LEU A 180 -4.32 2.21 -4.23
N THR A 181 -3.33 1.54 -3.67
CA THR A 181 -3.52 0.27 -2.94
C THR A 181 -3.49 0.56 -1.44
N ASP A 182 -4.15 -0.28 -0.66
CA ASP A 182 -4.21 -0.21 0.81
C ASP A 182 -2.96 -0.75 1.52
N THR A 183 -1.86 -0.92 0.78
CA THR A 183 -0.62 -1.54 1.24
C THR A 183 0.55 -0.55 1.26
N ILE A 184 1.66 -0.95 1.86
CA ILE A 184 2.95 -0.21 1.91
C ILE A 184 3.52 0.15 0.52
N SER A 185 2.94 -0.36 -0.58
CA SER A 185 3.31 0.06 -1.94
C SER A 185 2.93 1.51 -2.23
N HIS A 186 1.88 2.00 -1.56
CA HIS A 186 1.45 3.41 -1.56
C HIS A 186 1.40 3.94 -0.13
N GLN A 187 0.29 3.77 0.57
CA GLN A 187 0.10 4.09 1.99
C GLN A 187 -0.71 2.98 2.63
N SER A 188 -0.38 2.59 3.85
CA SER A 188 -1.22 1.68 4.63
C SER A 188 -2.58 2.32 4.85
N TYR A 189 -3.66 1.56 4.60
CA TYR A 189 -5.03 2.04 4.77
C TYR A 189 -5.90 0.96 5.42
N GLY A 190 -6.41 1.25 6.59
CA GLY A 190 -7.19 0.30 7.41
C GLY A 190 -8.69 0.62 7.47
N GLY A 191 -9.15 1.67 6.75
CA GLY A 191 -10.53 2.13 6.84
C GLY A 191 -10.88 2.62 8.25
N MET A 192 -12.14 2.54 8.63
CA MET A 192 -12.66 3.06 9.90
C MET A 192 -12.09 2.36 11.13
N LYS A 193 -11.68 1.09 11.01
CA LYS A 193 -11.10 0.34 12.14
C LYS A 193 -9.75 0.91 12.60
N ALA A 194 -9.06 1.61 11.72
CA ALA A 194 -7.76 2.22 12.04
C ALA A 194 -7.89 3.62 12.65
N GLU A 195 -9.06 4.27 12.56
CA GLU A 195 -9.24 5.65 13.00
C GLU A 195 -9.03 5.79 14.52
N GLU A 196 -8.30 6.83 14.92
CA GLU A 196 -7.96 7.16 16.28
C GLU A 196 -8.24 8.65 16.54
N LYS A 197 -8.74 8.99 17.71
CA LYS A 197 -9.19 10.34 18.07
C LYS A 197 -8.13 11.42 17.85
N GLU A 198 -6.89 11.16 18.25
CA GLU A 198 -5.78 12.11 18.19
C GLU A 198 -5.33 12.34 16.73
N THR A 199 -5.28 11.28 15.93
CA THR A 199 -4.96 11.38 14.50
C THR A 199 -6.11 11.99 13.70
N ASP A 200 -7.36 11.71 14.06
CA ASP A 200 -8.54 12.36 13.48
C ASP A 200 -8.53 13.87 13.74
N LYS A 201 -8.16 14.26 14.98
CA LYS A 201 -7.95 15.68 15.32
C LYS A 201 -6.85 16.31 14.47
N ALA A 202 -5.72 15.62 14.28
CA ALA A 202 -4.63 16.12 13.44
C ALA A 202 -5.07 16.29 11.98
N CYS A 203 -5.81 15.33 11.42
CA CYS A 203 -6.39 15.42 10.07
C CYS A 203 -7.34 16.61 9.94
N LYS A 204 -8.25 16.78 10.90
CA LYS A 204 -9.23 17.87 10.90
C LYS A 204 -8.58 19.25 11.08
N ASP A 205 -7.61 19.37 11.99
CA ASP A 205 -6.91 20.64 12.27
C ASP A 205 -6.03 21.09 11.09
N THR A 206 -5.77 20.23 10.12
CA THR A 206 -4.98 20.49 8.90
C THR A 206 -5.79 20.24 7.62
N GLU A 207 -7.12 20.27 7.73
CA GLU A 207 -8.02 20.01 6.61
C GLU A 207 -7.71 20.94 5.42
N ASN A 208 -7.66 20.36 4.22
CA ASN A 208 -7.32 21.06 2.97
C ASN A 208 -5.90 21.65 2.89
N GLU A 209 -5.00 21.40 3.84
CA GLU A 209 -3.61 21.82 3.74
C GLU A 209 -2.76 20.80 2.97
N PHE A 210 -1.98 21.31 2.01
CA PHE A 210 -1.10 20.53 1.13
C PHE A 210 0.33 21.04 1.15
N VAL A 211 1.27 20.15 0.89
CA VAL A 211 2.66 20.50 0.60
C VAL A 211 2.77 20.89 -0.87
N THR A 212 3.21 22.11 -1.11
CA THR A 212 3.37 22.64 -2.47
C THR A 212 4.83 22.99 -2.77
N TYR A 213 5.20 22.88 -4.03
CA TYR A 213 6.45 23.38 -4.57
C TYR A 213 6.15 24.17 -5.84
N LYS A 214 6.51 25.46 -5.87
CA LYS A 214 6.13 26.37 -6.97
C LYS A 214 4.62 26.34 -7.25
N ASN A 215 3.82 26.48 -6.21
CA ASN A 215 2.34 26.50 -6.25
C ASN A 215 1.68 25.23 -6.81
N LYS A 216 2.39 24.09 -6.82
CA LYS A 216 1.82 22.80 -7.23
C LYS A 216 1.93 21.80 -6.10
N VAL A 217 0.86 21.06 -5.83
CA VAL A 217 0.87 19.95 -4.87
C VAL A 217 1.91 18.94 -5.31
N VAL A 218 2.77 18.53 -4.37
CA VAL A 218 3.86 17.63 -4.67
C VAL A 218 3.72 16.30 -3.94
N LYS A 219 4.23 15.25 -4.57
CA LYS A 219 4.32 13.95 -3.94
C LYS A 219 5.30 14.01 -2.78
N THR A 220 4.80 13.92 -1.58
CA THR A 220 5.53 13.74 -0.35
C THR A 220 5.77 12.26 -0.09
N THR A 221 6.90 11.93 0.48
CA THR A 221 7.21 10.56 0.91
C THR A 221 7.68 10.60 2.35
N TYR A 222 7.49 9.52 3.08
CA TYR A 222 7.87 9.43 4.49
C TYR A 222 8.33 8.00 4.82
N PHE A 223 9.02 7.85 5.91
CA PHE A 223 9.62 6.59 6.34
C PHE A 223 9.91 6.63 7.84
N SER A 224 10.10 5.47 8.46
CA SER A 224 10.16 5.36 9.91
C SER A 224 11.36 6.12 10.53
N THR A 225 12.61 5.77 10.11
CA THR A 225 13.82 6.27 10.80
C THR A 225 14.95 6.51 9.80
N SER A 226 15.60 7.67 9.86
CA SER A 226 16.66 8.08 8.91
C SER A 226 18.02 7.44 9.22
N GLY A 227 18.30 7.24 10.50
CA GLY A 227 19.64 6.89 11.00
C GLY A 227 20.62 8.06 10.94
N GLY A 228 20.12 9.30 11.06
CA GLY A 228 20.89 10.55 11.14
C GLY A 228 20.91 11.41 9.88
N TYR A 229 20.51 10.88 8.71
CA TYR A 229 20.39 11.63 7.45
C TYR A 229 19.29 11.08 6.57
N THR A 230 18.46 11.94 6.00
CA THR A 230 17.55 11.55 4.92
C THR A 230 18.32 11.34 3.61
N GLU A 231 17.66 10.85 2.56
CA GLU A 231 18.27 10.57 1.27
C GLU A 231 17.61 11.37 0.15
N SER A 232 18.36 11.65 -0.90
CA SER A 232 17.86 12.31 -2.11
C SER A 232 17.13 11.31 -3.02
N SER A 233 16.04 11.75 -3.66
CA SER A 233 15.15 10.87 -4.45
C SER A 233 15.85 10.11 -5.57
N GLU A 234 16.81 10.72 -6.27
CA GLU A 234 17.57 10.09 -7.35
C GLU A 234 18.41 8.90 -6.90
N ASN A 235 18.85 8.90 -5.65
CA ASN A 235 19.63 7.82 -5.07
C ASN A 235 18.77 6.60 -4.72
N VAL A 236 17.46 6.76 -4.68
CA VAL A 236 16.50 5.69 -4.35
C VAL A 236 15.74 5.24 -5.58
N TRP A 237 15.13 6.18 -6.32
CA TRP A 237 14.21 5.86 -7.43
C TRP A 237 14.72 6.32 -8.81
N GLY A 238 15.88 7.00 -8.89
CA GLY A 238 16.48 7.46 -10.14
C GLY A 238 16.05 8.86 -10.60
N GLY A 239 14.85 9.32 -10.22
CA GLY A 239 14.35 10.64 -10.59
C GLY A 239 14.71 11.72 -9.56
N LYS A 240 15.36 12.80 -9.99
CA LYS A 240 15.67 13.94 -9.14
C LYS A 240 14.42 14.80 -8.93
N LYS A 241 13.97 14.95 -7.68
CA LYS A 241 12.89 15.86 -7.28
C LYS A 241 13.48 16.99 -6.44
N PRO A 242 13.26 18.27 -6.79
CA PRO A 242 13.88 19.41 -6.10
C PRO A 242 13.56 19.47 -4.60
N TRP A 243 12.36 19.06 -4.22
CA TRP A 243 11.89 19.06 -2.83
C TRP A 243 12.29 17.81 -2.03
N LEU A 244 12.81 16.76 -2.66
CA LEU A 244 13.23 15.52 -2.01
C LEU A 244 14.77 15.42 -1.97
N ARG A 245 15.37 16.26 -1.11
CA ARG A 245 16.81 16.35 -0.91
C ARG A 245 17.22 15.75 0.43
N SER A 246 18.45 15.25 0.48
CA SER A 246 19.05 14.76 1.73
C SER A 246 19.28 15.91 2.70
N VAL A 247 18.79 15.75 3.93
CA VAL A 247 19.03 16.68 5.05
C VAL A 247 19.56 15.92 6.26
N PRO A 248 20.37 16.55 7.15
CA PRO A 248 20.73 15.98 8.44
C PRO A 248 19.45 15.72 9.25
N ASP A 249 19.49 14.73 10.12
CA ASP A 249 18.37 14.41 11.01
C ASP A 249 18.85 14.17 12.45
N PRO A 250 19.22 15.24 13.17
CA PRO A 250 19.69 15.16 14.55
C PRO A 250 18.55 14.97 15.55
N TYR A 251 17.29 14.96 15.09
CA TYR A 251 16.11 14.96 15.94
C TYR A 251 15.63 13.56 16.33
N GLU A 252 16.27 12.51 15.84
CA GLU A 252 15.95 11.12 16.22
C GLU A 252 16.47 10.75 17.61
N ASN A 253 16.17 11.55 18.63
CA ASN A 253 16.67 11.36 20.00
C ASN A 253 16.13 10.07 20.65
N LYS A 254 14.95 9.63 20.25
CA LYS A 254 14.30 8.40 20.70
C LYS A 254 13.77 7.64 19.49
N PRO A 255 14.63 7.10 18.61
CA PRO A 255 14.14 6.39 17.45
C PRO A 255 13.36 5.16 17.88
N GLU A 256 12.17 4.97 17.31
CA GLU A 256 11.39 3.75 17.55
C GLU A 256 12.15 2.50 17.12
N LYS A 257 13.01 2.66 16.13
CA LYS A 257 13.83 1.57 15.59
C LYS A 257 15.30 1.87 15.86
N LYS A 258 15.89 1.02 16.69
CA LYS A 258 17.33 1.06 17.01
C LYS A 258 18.21 0.60 15.83
N PRO A 259 19.53 0.86 15.85
CA PRO A 259 20.45 0.17 14.95
C PRO A 259 20.23 -1.35 14.98
N TRP A 260 20.45 -2.00 13.86
CA TRP A 260 20.13 -3.40 13.67
C TRP A 260 21.31 -4.18 13.08
N THR A 261 21.32 -5.48 13.32
CA THR A 261 22.32 -6.40 12.78
C THR A 261 21.62 -7.66 12.28
N ILE A 262 21.99 -8.11 11.07
CA ILE A 262 21.44 -9.32 10.43
C ILE A 262 22.62 -10.15 9.93
N GLY A 263 22.66 -11.44 10.27
CA GLY A 263 23.64 -12.40 9.77
C GLY A 263 23.02 -13.33 8.75
N TYR A 264 23.81 -13.69 7.75
CA TYR A 264 23.45 -14.68 6.74
C TYR A 264 24.58 -15.67 6.51
N THR A 265 24.23 -16.93 6.34
CA THR A 265 25.13 -17.94 5.81
C THR A 265 25.33 -17.76 4.30
N ARG A 266 26.38 -18.33 3.74
CA ARG A 266 26.62 -18.36 2.28
C ARG A 266 25.48 -18.99 1.50
N ALA A 267 24.90 -20.07 2.06
CA ALA A 267 23.80 -20.77 1.43
C ALA A 267 22.53 -19.91 1.36
N GLU A 268 22.18 -19.20 2.43
CA GLU A 268 21.06 -18.25 2.45
C GLU A 268 21.26 -17.15 1.42
N LEU A 269 22.45 -16.51 1.36
CA LEU A 269 22.75 -15.49 0.38
C LEU A 269 22.68 -16.01 -1.05
N GLN A 270 23.15 -17.22 -1.34
CA GLN A 270 23.01 -17.83 -2.65
C GLN A 270 21.55 -17.99 -3.07
N ASN A 271 20.70 -18.46 -2.14
CA ASN A 271 19.26 -18.59 -2.41
C ASN A 271 18.59 -17.24 -2.66
N MET A 272 18.86 -16.23 -1.82
CA MET A 272 18.32 -14.87 -1.95
C MET A 272 18.72 -14.20 -3.28
N LEU A 273 19.96 -14.42 -3.72
CA LEU A 273 20.52 -13.78 -4.91
C LEU A 273 20.21 -14.52 -6.22
N ARG A 274 19.72 -15.76 -6.17
CA ARG A 274 19.46 -16.59 -7.35
C ARG A 274 18.60 -15.87 -8.40
N GLY A 275 17.49 -15.27 -8.00
CA GLY A 275 16.60 -14.55 -8.91
C GLY A 275 17.23 -13.28 -9.52
N TYR A 276 18.06 -12.57 -8.75
CA TYR A 276 18.78 -11.37 -9.24
C TYR A 276 19.89 -11.75 -10.21
N ALA A 277 20.64 -12.81 -9.93
CA ALA A 277 21.67 -13.32 -10.80
C ALA A 277 21.09 -13.83 -12.13
N ALA A 278 20.01 -14.61 -12.09
CA ALA A 278 19.32 -15.10 -13.28
C ALA A 278 18.81 -13.95 -14.17
N LYS A 279 18.19 -12.92 -13.61
CA LYS A 279 17.73 -11.74 -14.36
C LYS A 279 18.85 -10.98 -15.07
N LYS A 280 20.08 -11.06 -14.55
CA LYS A 280 21.26 -10.38 -15.11
C LYS A 280 22.18 -11.36 -15.90
N GLY A 281 21.74 -12.59 -16.13
CA GLY A 281 22.50 -13.60 -16.87
C GLY A 281 23.80 -14.03 -16.21
N VAL A 282 23.87 -13.97 -14.86
CA VAL A 282 25.08 -14.23 -14.09
C VAL A 282 24.99 -15.56 -13.36
N SER A 283 26.02 -16.39 -13.47
CA SER A 283 26.25 -17.56 -12.61
C SER A 283 27.24 -17.20 -11.50
N LEU A 284 26.75 -17.06 -10.25
CA LEU A 284 27.61 -16.62 -9.13
C LEU A 284 28.50 -17.73 -8.56
N GLY A 285 28.00 -18.97 -8.52
CA GLY A 285 28.67 -20.01 -7.75
C GLY A 285 28.60 -19.74 -6.24
N SER A 286 29.59 -20.15 -5.46
CA SER A 286 29.69 -19.86 -4.03
C SER A 286 30.01 -18.38 -3.80
N ILE A 287 29.33 -17.73 -2.87
CA ILE A 287 29.55 -16.31 -2.54
C ILE A 287 30.87 -16.17 -1.77
N GLU A 288 31.79 -15.38 -2.31
CA GLU A 288 33.12 -15.16 -1.72
C GLU A 288 33.19 -13.83 -0.95
N LYS A 289 32.68 -12.73 -1.55
CA LYS A 289 32.82 -11.39 -1.00
C LYS A 289 31.66 -10.49 -1.37
N LEU A 290 31.25 -9.64 -0.43
CA LEU A 290 30.36 -8.52 -0.61
C LEU A 290 31.11 -7.21 -0.42
N THR A 291 31.00 -6.28 -1.36
CA THR A 291 31.72 -5.00 -1.30
C THR A 291 30.81 -3.86 -1.67
N ILE A 292 30.62 -2.89 -0.78
CA ILE A 292 29.92 -1.65 -1.13
C ILE A 292 30.88 -0.81 -1.98
N THR A 293 30.55 -0.61 -3.24
CA THR A 293 31.40 0.09 -4.20
C THR A 293 31.09 1.57 -4.32
N ASN A 294 29.88 1.98 -3.92
CA ASN A 294 29.48 3.39 -3.93
C ASN A 294 28.50 3.69 -2.79
N ARG A 295 28.66 4.90 -2.20
CA ARG A 295 27.78 5.45 -1.16
C ARG A 295 27.32 6.85 -1.52
N SER A 296 26.10 7.18 -1.08
CA SER A 296 25.61 8.56 -1.11
C SER A 296 26.25 9.43 -0.03
N LYS A 297 26.01 10.73 -0.08
CA LYS A 297 26.41 11.68 0.98
C LYS A 297 25.77 11.37 2.34
N SER A 298 24.60 10.72 2.37
CA SER A 298 23.93 10.26 3.59
C SER A 298 24.57 9.00 4.20
N GLY A 299 25.57 8.40 3.54
CA GLY A 299 26.23 7.16 3.94
C GLY A 299 25.50 5.88 3.47
N ARG A 300 24.41 6.00 2.72
CA ARG A 300 23.66 4.83 2.20
C ARG A 300 24.38 4.18 1.02
N ALA A 301 24.37 2.85 0.97
CA ALA A 301 24.94 2.08 -0.14
C ALA A 301 24.12 2.32 -1.42
N LEU A 302 24.79 2.80 -2.47
CA LEU A 302 24.22 3.01 -3.80
C LEU A 302 24.56 1.88 -4.75
N SER A 303 25.69 1.20 -4.54
CA SER A 303 26.08 0.05 -5.34
C SER A 303 26.82 -0.97 -4.47
N LEU A 304 26.50 -2.23 -4.66
CA LEU A 304 27.10 -3.36 -3.96
C LEU A 304 27.50 -4.43 -4.97
N LEU A 305 28.77 -4.80 -4.94
CA LEU A 305 29.34 -5.90 -5.71
C LEU A 305 29.29 -7.19 -4.89
N VAL A 306 28.64 -8.19 -5.43
CA VAL A 306 28.68 -9.58 -4.97
C VAL A 306 29.70 -10.32 -5.85
N LYS A 307 30.78 -10.82 -5.26
CA LYS A 307 31.74 -11.69 -5.92
C LYS A 307 31.45 -13.14 -5.52
N GLY A 308 31.24 -13.96 -6.49
CA GLY A 308 31.17 -15.40 -6.32
C GLY A 308 32.30 -16.12 -7.05
N SER A 309 32.42 -17.44 -6.83
CA SER A 309 33.48 -18.27 -7.44
C SER A 309 33.41 -18.34 -8.96
N ARG A 310 32.24 -18.09 -9.56
CA ARG A 310 32.02 -18.19 -11.01
C ARG A 310 31.61 -16.88 -11.68
N GLY A 311 31.32 -15.82 -10.93
CA GLY A 311 30.87 -14.58 -11.52
C GLY A 311 30.70 -13.43 -10.53
N ARG A 312 30.23 -12.30 -11.06
CA ARG A 312 30.03 -11.08 -10.29
C ARG A 312 28.65 -10.52 -10.55
N LEU A 313 27.96 -10.07 -9.50
CA LEU A 313 26.64 -9.43 -9.55
C LEU A 313 26.73 -8.06 -8.93
N VAL A 314 26.25 -7.03 -9.63
CA VAL A 314 26.12 -5.69 -9.07
C VAL A 314 24.65 -5.45 -8.73
N LEU A 315 24.39 -5.07 -7.48
CA LEU A 315 23.08 -4.63 -6.99
C LEU A 315 23.13 -3.13 -6.74
N ASN A 316 22.08 -2.41 -7.15
CA ASN A 316 22.03 -0.96 -7.05
C ASN A 316 20.84 -0.47 -6.22
N LYS A 317 21.04 0.57 -5.43
CA LYS A 317 19.97 1.30 -4.74
C LYS A 317 19.03 0.35 -3.97
N GLN A 318 17.74 0.39 -4.25
CA GLN A 318 16.74 -0.44 -3.57
C GLN A 318 16.85 -1.95 -3.88
N GLU A 319 17.57 -2.35 -4.95
CA GLU A 319 17.88 -3.77 -5.16
C GLU A 319 18.65 -4.35 -3.96
N ILE A 320 19.62 -3.57 -3.39
CA ILE A 320 20.40 -3.98 -2.22
C ILE A 320 19.47 -4.31 -1.05
N ARG A 321 18.56 -3.38 -0.73
CA ARG A 321 17.62 -3.55 0.38
C ARG A 321 16.73 -4.78 0.17
N LYS A 322 16.18 -4.94 -1.03
CA LYS A 322 15.25 -6.01 -1.37
C LYS A 322 15.95 -7.37 -1.43
N ALA A 323 17.14 -7.43 -2.04
CA ALA A 323 17.88 -8.68 -2.23
C ALA A 323 18.30 -9.34 -0.91
N PHE A 324 18.60 -8.54 0.10
CA PHE A 324 19.01 -9.02 1.42
C PHE A 324 17.96 -8.78 2.51
N ASN A 325 16.73 -8.46 2.15
CA ASN A 325 15.64 -8.18 3.08
C ASN A 325 16.03 -7.24 4.24
N LEU A 326 16.76 -6.16 3.91
CA LEU A 326 17.28 -5.21 4.89
C LEU A 326 16.25 -4.12 5.24
N TYR A 327 16.38 -3.55 6.42
CA TYR A 327 15.51 -2.45 6.84
C TYR A 327 15.84 -1.11 6.15
N SER A 328 17.10 -0.91 5.75
CA SER A 328 17.57 0.26 5.00
C SER A 328 18.78 -0.09 4.14
N THR A 329 19.29 0.87 3.36
CA THR A 329 20.58 0.77 2.66
C THR A 329 21.72 1.46 3.41
N LYS A 330 21.49 2.00 4.61
CA LYS A 330 22.53 2.55 5.47
C LYS A 330 23.19 1.44 6.28
N ILE A 331 24.16 0.76 5.67
CA ILE A 331 24.73 -0.51 6.12
C ILE A 331 26.24 -0.53 6.07
N ASN A 332 26.84 -1.33 6.94
CA ASN A 332 28.18 -1.89 6.83
C ASN A 332 28.08 -3.42 6.67
N ILE A 333 29.07 -4.03 6.05
CA ILE A 333 29.10 -5.47 5.79
C ILE A 333 30.43 -5.99 6.31
N TYR A 334 30.37 -7.07 7.08
CA TYR A 334 31.51 -7.79 7.63
C TYR A 334 31.44 -9.24 7.15
N SER A 335 32.58 -9.84 6.81
CA SER A 335 32.70 -11.24 6.43
C SER A 335 33.40 -12.05 7.54
N ALA A 336 33.12 -13.34 7.60
CA ALA A 336 33.69 -14.24 8.63
C ALA A 336 35.23 -14.32 8.59
N SER A 337 35.87 -13.93 7.47
CA SER A 337 37.34 -13.82 7.38
C SER A 337 37.89 -12.64 8.20
N ASP A 338 37.07 -11.70 8.64
CA ASP A 338 37.48 -10.50 9.32
C ASP A 338 37.43 -10.64 10.86
N SER A 339 37.74 -11.80 11.40
CA SER A 339 37.80 -12.09 12.86
C SER A 339 36.52 -11.91 13.64
N VAL A 340 35.38 -11.64 12.97
CA VAL A 340 34.12 -11.28 13.60
C VAL A 340 33.05 -12.33 13.29
N ARG A 341 33.18 -13.51 13.90
CA ARG A 341 32.10 -14.53 13.83
C ARG A 341 30.86 -14.19 14.66
N SER A 342 30.96 -13.18 15.51
CA SER A 342 29.84 -12.64 16.26
C SER A 342 30.09 -11.19 16.61
N LEU A 343 29.36 -10.26 16.00
CA LEU A 343 29.25 -8.87 16.46
C LEU A 343 28.16 -8.81 17.53
N SER A 344 28.53 -8.43 18.72
CA SER A 344 27.55 -8.07 19.76
C SER A 344 27.28 -6.58 19.62
N LEU A 345 26.15 -6.23 19.00
CA LEU A 345 25.58 -4.89 19.02
C LEU A 345 24.26 -4.99 19.80
N ASP A 346 24.10 -4.23 20.85
CA ASP A 346 22.91 -4.15 21.69
C ASP A 346 22.42 -5.51 22.30
N GLY A 347 23.33 -6.35 22.79
CA GLY A 347 23.02 -7.51 23.64
C GLY A 347 22.73 -8.82 22.92
N GLY A 348 22.81 -8.89 21.59
CA GLY A 348 22.59 -10.13 20.83
C GLY A 348 23.82 -10.56 20.01
N LYS A 349 24.22 -11.85 20.11
CA LYS A 349 25.22 -12.45 19.23
C LYS A 349 24.55 -12.82 17.90
N VAL A 350 24.89 -12.13 16.82
CA VAL A 350 24.44 -12.47 15.47
C VAL A 350 25.50 -13.38 14.81
N LYS A 351 25.06 -14.56 14.36
CA LYS A 351 25.89 -15.55 13.67
C LYS A 351 25.65 -15.49 12.16
N GLY A 352 26.70 -15.69 11.36
CA GLY A 352 26.64 -15.79 9.91
C GLY A 352 28.00 -15.70 9.27
N ASP A 353 28.11 -16.09 8.01
CA ASP A 353 29.31 -15.88 7.19
C ASP A 353 29.45 -14.42 6.75
N PHE A 354 28.30 -13.72 6.65
CA PHE A 354 28.23 -12.30 6.33
C PHE A 354 27.28 -11.61 7.30
N ILE A 355 27.74 -10.53 7.90
CA ILE A 355 27.00 -9.75 8.89
C ILE A 355 26.75 -8.35 8.32
N PHE A 356 25.48 -7.95 8.25
CA PHE A 356 25.04 -6.62 7.90
C PHE A 356 24.71 -5.87 9.18
N SER A 357 25.40 -4.77 9.43
CA SER A 357 25.07 -3.83 10.50
C SER A 357 24.55 -2.54 9.89
N GLY A 358 23.41 -2.06 10.33
CA GLY A 358 22.76 -0.91 9.74
C GLY A 358 21.99 -0.05 10.73
N SER A 359 21.58 1.12 10.23
CA SER A 359 20.70 2.04 10.93
C SER A 359 19.65 2.60 9.98
N GLY A 360 18.56 3.14 10.56
CA GLY A 360 17.44 3.61 9.80
C GLY A 360 16.51 2.49 9.30
N TYR A 361 15.26 2.85 9.04
CA TYR A 361 14.18 1.97 8.58
C TYR A 361 13.41 2.67 7.48
N GLY A 362 13.34 2.04 6.32
CA GLY A 362 12.67 2.58 5.14
C GLY A 362 13.65 3.11 4.08
N HIS A 363 13.08 3.77 3.07
CA HIS A 363 13.82 4.27 1.91
C HIS A 363 14.68 5.51 2.20
N GLY A 364 14.36 6.24 3.26
CA GLY A 364 15.14 7.41 3.70
C GLY A 364 14.77 8.74 3.03
N VAL A 365 13.82 8.82 2.13
CA VAL A 365 13.50 10.03 1.34
C VAL A 365 12.30 10.77 1.91
N GLY A 366 12.42 12.08 2.14
CA GLY A 366 11.35 12.94 2.67
C GLY A 366 11.27 12.93 4.19
N LEU A 367 10.06 12.90 4.76
CA LEU A 367 9.82 13.01 6.20
C LEU A 367 10.29 11.76 6.96
N SER A 368 11.23 11.94 7.90
CA SER A 368 11.52 10.93 8.93
C SER A 368 10.47 11.01 10.02
N GLN A 369 9.75 9.92 10.25
CA GLN A 369 8.69 9.89 11.25
C GLN A 369 9.26 10.07 12.68
N SER A 370 10.32 9.33 13.00
CA SER A 370 11.02 9.49 14.30
C SER A 370 11.64 10.88 14.47
N GLY A 371 12.20 11.45 13.40
CA GLY A 371 12.73 12.80 13.42
C GLY A 371 11.64 13.87 13.56
N ALA A 372 10.50 13.70 12.89
CA ALA A 372 9.33 14.56 13.06
C ALA A 372 8.81 14.55 14.50
N ARG A 373 8.79 13.34 15.12
CA ARG A 373 8.48 13.20 16.55
C ARG A 373 9.44 14.01 17.41
N GLY A 374 10.75 13.85 17.22
CA GLY A 374 11.75 14.57 18.02
C GLY A 374 11.70 16.09 17.83
N MET A 375 11.45 16.57 16.61
CA MET A 375 11.20 18.00 16.36
C MET A 375 9.94 18.49 17.09
N ALA A 376 8.85 17.73 17.04
CA ALA A 376 7.61 18.09 17.74
C ALA A 376 7.80 18.10 19.27
N GLU A 377 8.54 17.15 19.84
CA GLU A 377 8.92 17.12 21.26
C GLU A 377 9.83 18.31 21.64
N ALA A 378 10.66 18.81 20.69
CA ALA A 378 11.44 20.03 20.84
C ALA A 378 10.67 21.35 20.63
N GLY A 379 9.32 21.26 20.44
CA GLY A 379 8.44 22.43 20.33
C GLY A 379 8.25 22.97 18.90
N TYR A 380 8.75 22.29 17.86
CA TYR A 380 8.54 22.74 16.49
C TYR A 380 7.11 22.45 16.02
N GLY A 381 6.47 23.43 15.38
CA GLY A 381 5.17 23.28 14.76
C GLY A 381 5.25 22.44 13.45
N TYR A 382 4.15 21.81 13.06
CA TYR A 382 4.10 20.89 11.93
C TYR A 382 4.54 21.50 10.58
N LYS A 383 4.23 22.77 10.28
CA LYS A 383 4.69 23.44 9.06
C LYS A 383 6.23 23.52 9.02
N ARG A 384 6.85 23.85 10.17
CA ARG A 384 8.32 23.89 10.27
C ARG A 384 8.93 22.50 10.11
N ILE A 385 8.31 21.46 10.66
CA ILE A 385 8.74 20.07 10.51
C ILE A 385 8.69 19.68 9.02
N ILE A 386 7.60 19.94 8.31
CA ILE A 386 7.48 19.65 6.89
C ILE A 386 8.56 20.37 6.08
N MET A 387 8.70 21.69 6.28
CA MET A 387 9.68 22.51 5.55
C MET A 387 11.13 22.14 5.85
N TYR A 388 11.41 21.47 6.97
CA TYR A 388 12.71 20.91 7.29
C TYR A 388 13.06 19.72 6.40
N TYR A 389 12.14 18.79 6.23
CA TYR A 389 12.38 17.55 5.47
C TYR A 389 12.14 17.70 3.96
N PHE A 390 11.42 18.71 3.54
CA PHE A 390 11.14 18.97 2.13
C PHE A 390 11.71 20.34 1.73
N THR A 391 12.69 20.33 0.84
CA THR A 391 13.44 21.54 0.45
C THR A 391 12.59 22.48 -0.41
N GLY A 392 12.48 23.73 0.01
CA GLY A 392 11.83 24.81 -0.78
C GLY A 392 10.34 24.62 -1.00
N VAL A 393 9.66 23.90 -0.10
CA VAL A 393 8.21 23.73 -0.11
C VAL A 393 7.52 24.73 0.82
N GLU A 394 6.23 24.90 0.58
CA GLU A 394 5.31 25.63 1.42
C GLU A 394 4.13 24.74 1.80
N VAL A 395 3.39 25.12 2.86
CA VAL A 395 2.18 24.43 3.32
C VAL A 395 1.01 25.41 3.28
N HIS A 396 0.10 25.14 2.38
CA HIS A 396 -1.11 25.93 2.11
C HIS A 396 -2.34 25.07 2.27
#